data_00855b328641e71c44e85562a064d242
#
_entry.id   00855b328641e71c44e85562a064d242
#
_cell.length_a   1.000
_cell.length_b   1.000
_cell.length_c   1.000
_cell.angle_alpha   90.00
_cell.angle_beta   90.00
_cell.angle_gamma   90.00
#
_symmetry.space_group_name_H-M   'P 1'
#
loop_
_entity.id
_entity.type
_entity.pdbx_description
1 polymer ?
#
loop_
_entity_poly.entity_id
_entity_poly.type
_entity_poly.pdbx_seq_one_letter_code
_entity_poly.pdbx_strand_id
1 'polypeptide(L)'
;MPRLVLSGAILSTSLLMSGCQPPASGEAAGLSYPYLYWQLYKTPLAKNLNVPVQGVSHKYIQDTWGAARGQGRKHQGIDIFAKRGTPVLSATSGIVLDVGINSLGGQVVWVMGPNLSRHYYAHLDAYAPDIQTGDWVEVGEVLGYVGNTGNAKNTPPHLHYGI
;
A
#
# COMPACT_ATOMS: atom_id res chain seq x y z
N MET A 1 -7.80 1.35 -73.10
CA MET A 1 -6.53 1.41 -72.31
C MET A 1 -6.91 1.70 -70.87
N PRO A 2 -6.89 0.71 -69.93
CA PRO A 2 -7.18 0.96 -68.54
C PRO A 2 -5.90 1.35 -67.78
N ARG A 3 -5.99 2.40 -66.98
CA ARG A 3 -4.93 2.87 -66.07
C ARG A 3 -4.89 2.02 -64.81
N LEU A 4 -3.72 1.45 -64.57
CA LEU A 4 -3.37 0.70 -63.34
C LEU A 4 -3.10 1.71 -62.21
N VAL A 5 -3.89 1.64 -61.09
CA VAL A 5 -3.63 2.39 -59.88
C VAL A 5 -2.93 1.44 -58.91
N LEU A 6 -1.65 1.72 -58.64
CA LEU A 6 -0.91 1.04 -57.54
C LEU A 6 -1.25 1.69 -56.21
N SER A 7 -1.98 0.95 -55.35
CA SER A 7 -2.13 1.33 -53.94
C SER A 7 -0.91 0.85 -53.17
N GLY A 8 -0.08 1.79 -52.73
CA GLY A 8 1.02 1.52 -51.80
C GLY A 8 0.48 1.40 -50.37
N ALA A 9 0.58 0.22 -49.78
CA ALA A 9 0.33 0.00 -48.38
C ALA A 9 1.56 0.45 -47.56
N ILE A 10 1.40 1.51 -46.76
CA ILE A 10 2.41 1.94 -45.81
C ILE A 10 2.24 1.08 -44.56
N LEU A 11 3.16 0.14 -44.34
CA LEU A 11 3.29 -0.58 -43.08
C LEU A 11 3.89 0.39 -42.03
N SER A 12 3.07 0.92 -41.14
CA SER A 12 3.56 1.61 -39.94
C SER A 12 3.95 0.57 -38.89
N THR A 13 5.23 0.32 -38.72
CA THR A 13 5.79 -0.44 -37.60
C THR A 13 5.74 0.44 -36.34
N SER A 14 4.69 0.31 -35.54
CA SER A 14 4.65 0.86 -34.20
C SER A 14 5.61 0.06 -33.32
N LEU A 15 6.74 0.65 -32.95
CA LEU A 15 7.69 0.15 -31.97
C LEU A 15 6.99 0.23 -30.61
N LEU A 16 6.42 -0.88 -30.14
CA LEU A 16 5.92 -1.00 -28.76
C LEU A 16 7.12 -0.96 -27.82
N MET A 17 7.34 0.21 -27.21
CA MET A 17 8.19 0.33 -26.03
C MET A 17 7.53 -0.50 -24.92
N SER A 18 8.01 -1.74 -24.75
CA SER A 18 7.67 -2.57 -23.59
C SER A 18 8.30 -1.92 -22.35
N GLY A 19 7.59 -0.96 -21.75
CA GLY A 19 7.90 -0.50 -20.41
C GLY A 19 7.72 -1.69 -19.47
N CYS A 20 8.68 -1.96 -18.59
CA CYS A 20 8.53 -2.88 -17.48
C CYS A 20 7.35 -2.38 -16.61
N GLN A 21 6.15 -2.86 -16.89
CA GLN A 21 5.03 -2.70 -15.97
C GLN A 21 5.25 -3.65 -14.79
N PRO A 22 5.03 -3.20 -13.54
CA PRO A 22 5.02 -4.11 -12.41
C PRO A 22 3.90 -5.14 -12.61
N PRO A 23 4.07 -6.37 -12.09
CA PRO A 23 3.05 -7.40 -12.19
C PRO A 23 1.74 -6.94 -11.54
N ALA A 24 0.61 -7.20 -12.18
CA ALA A 24 -0.70 -6.95 -11.60
C ALA A 24 -0.89 -7.80 -10.32
N SER A 25 -1.69 -7.29 -9.37
CA SER A 25 -2.06 -8.01 -8.15
C SER A 25 -2.51 -9.44 -8.49
N GLY A 26 -1.79 -10.45 -7.98
CA GLY A 26 -2.00 -11.87 -8.32
C GLY A 26 -0.96 -12.47 -9.26
N GLU A 27 -0.22 -11.69 -10.07
CA GLU A 27 0.85 -12.24 -10.94
C GLU A 27 2.19 -12.40 -10.21
N ALA A 28 2.37 -11.77 -9.04
CA ALA A 28 3.57 -11.92 -8.23
C ALA A 28 3.76 -13.35 -7.67
N ALA A 29 2.74 -14.18 -7.68
CA ALA A 29 2.82 -15.58 -7.25
C ALA A 29 3.81 -16.44 -8.06
N GLY A 30 4.28 -15.96 -9.22
CA GLY A 30 5.30 -16.62 -10.05
C GLY A 30 6.71 -16.07 -9.87
N LEU A 31 6.89 -14.92 -9.20
CA LEU A 31 8.20 -14.35 -8.96
C LEU A 31 8.76 -14.88 -7.62
N SER A 32 10.02 -15.33 -7.64
CA SER A 32 10.65 -15.78 -6.41
C SER A 32 10.80 -14.61 -5.42
N TYR A 33 10.53 -14.83 -4.14
CA TYR A 33 10.73 -13.86 -3.07
C TYR A 33 12.08 -13.13 -3.13
N PRO A 34 13.24 -13.79 -3.41
CA PRO A 34 14.51 -13.12 -3.57
C PRO A 34 14.52 -12.02 -4.63
N TYR A 35 13.81 -12.20 -5.75
CA TYR A 35 13.72 -11.20 -6.81
C TYR A 35 12.91 -9.98 -6.36
N LEU A 36 11.75 -10.19 -5.72
CA LEU A 36 10.91 -9.11 -5.19
C LEU A 36 11.65 -8.30 -4.11
N TYR A 37 12.36 -8.98 -3.21
CA TYR A 37 13.23 -8.34 -2.21
C TYR A 37 14.31 -7.49 -2.85
N TRP A 38 15.02 -8.03 -3.85
CA TRP A 38 16.05 -7.29 -4.56
C TRP A 38 15.48 -6.07 -5.27
N GLN A 39 14.30 -6.20 -5.90
CA GLN A 39 13.60 -5.09 -6.55
C GLN A 39 13.26 -4.00 -5.53
N LEU A 40 12.66 -4.32 -4.39
CA LEU A 40 12.36 -3.36 -3.34
C LEU A 40 13.62 -2.70 -2.78
N TYR A 41 14.68 -3.48 -2.55
CA TYR A 41 15.98 -2.95 -2.10
C TYR A 41 16.57 -1.91 -3.05
N LYS A 42 16.44 -2.11 -4.37
CA LYS A 42 16.94 -1.19 -5.41
C LYS A 42 16.02 0.00 -5.67
N THR A 43 14.76 -0.08 -5.27
CA THR A 43 13.78 1.00 -5.47
C THR A 43 14.00 2.07 -4.39
N PRO A 44 14.24 3.35 -4.77
CA PRO A 44 14.40 4.42 -3.77
C PRO A 44 13.09 4.70 -3.05
N LEU A 45 13.18 5.19 -1.81
CA LEU A 45 12.02 5.67 -1.06
C LEU A 45 11.27 6.76 -1.83
N ALA A 46 9.95 6.67 -1.86
CA ALA A 46 9.12 7.74 -2.39
C ALA A 46 9.28 9.00 -1.51
N LYS A 47 9.47 10.15 -2.15
CA LYS A 47 9.55 11.44 -1.41
C LYS A 47 8.23 11.81 -0.74
N ASN A 48 7.12 11.43 -1.34
CA ASN A 48 5.77 11.64 -0.82
C ASN A 48 5.01 10.32 -0.87
N LEU A 49 4.37 9.97 0.22
CA LEU A 49 3.50 8.80 0.31
C LEU A 49 2.05 9.21 0.12
N ASN A 50 1.26 8.33 -0.48
CA ASN A 50 -0.18 8.49 -0.54
C ASN A 50 -0.79 8.36 0.86
N VAL A 51 -1.85 9.14 1.12
CA VAL A 51 -2.61 9.00 2.37
C VAL A 51 -3.26 7.62 2.40
N PRO A 52 -2.94 6.79 3.40
CA PRO A 52 -3.39 5.40 3.46
C PRO A 52 -4.84 5.23 3.97
N VAL A 53 -5.68 6.23 3.81
CA VAL A 53 -7.11 6.17 4.14
C VAL A 53 -7.92 6.82 3.03
N GLN A 54 -8.84 6.08 2.46
CA GLN A 54 -9.65 6.55 1.33
C GLN A 54 -10.43 7.83 1.67
N GLY A 55 -10.34 8.82 0.79
CA GLY A 55 -11.09 10.08 0.91
C GLY A 55 -10.51 11.08 1.93
N VAL A 56 -9.44 10.74 2.65
CA VAL A 56 -8.76 11.67 3.55
C VAL A 56 -7.68 12.42 2.79
N SER A 57 -7.68 13.76 2.91
CA SER A 57 -6.67 14.62 2.31
C SER A 57 -5.53 14.92 3.31
N HIS A 58 -4.30 15.06 2.81
CA HIS A 58 -3.11 15.44 3.60
C HIS A 58 -3.33 16.62 4.55
N LYS A 59 -4.12 17.62 4.15
CA LYS A 59 -4.41 18.83 4.96
C LYS A 59 -5.15 18.53 6.27
N TYR A 60 -5.76 17.34 6.40
CA TYR A 60 -6.49 16.93 7.62
C TYR A 60 -5.66 15.99 8.49
N ILE A 61 -4.45 15.64 8.08
CA ILE A 61 -3.55 14.80 8.86
C ILE A 61 -2.75 15.70 9.79
N GLN A 62 -2.83 15.42 11.09
CA GLN A 62 -2.00 16.07 12.09
C GLN A 62 -0.73 15.25 12.31
N ASP A 63 0.41 15.92 12.39
CA ASP A 63 1.64 15.27 12.82
C ASP A 63 1.56 15.00 14.33
N THR A 64 1.37 13.73 14.64
CA THR A 64 1.32 13.23 16.03
C THR A 64 2.55 12.39 16.37
N TRP A 65 3.59 12.42 15.55
CA TRP A 65 4.84 11.71 15.82
C TRP A 65 5.48 12.18 17.13
N GLY A 66 5.93 11.24 17.95
CA GLY A 66 6.57 11.55 19.23
C GLY A 66 5.64 12.01 20.34
N ALA A 67 4.33 12.20 20.11
CA ALA A 67 3.36 12.55 21.12
C ALA A 67 3.37 11.55 22.28
N ALA A 68 3.20 12.04 23.51
CA ALA A 68 3.17 11.19 24.72
C ALA A 68 2.01 10.19 24.65
N ARG A 69 2.28 8.93 24.99
CA ARG A 69 1.32 7.83 25.14
C ARG A 69 1.39 7.26 26.55
N GLY A 70 0.39 6.50 26.92
CA GLY A 70 0.36 5.84 28.23
C GLY A 70 1.62 5.01 28.51
N GLN A 71 2.00 4.90 29.80
CA GLN A 71 3.18 4.14 30.27
C GLN A 71 4.53 4.67 29.75
N GLY A 72 4.67 5.98 29.54
CA GLY A 72 5.93 6.63 29.11
C GLY A 72 6.34 6.35 27.67
N ARG A 73 5.48 5.73 26.86
CA ARG A 73 5.74 5.49 25.43
C ARG A 73 5.59 6.78 24.63
N LYS A 74 6.29 6.85 23.51
CA LYS A 74 6.11 7.87 22.48
C LYS A 74 5.37 7.28 21.29
N HIS A 75 4.58 8.11 20.63
CA HIS A 75 3.86 7.74 19.42
C HIS A 75 4.85 7.55 18.26
N GLN A 76 4.88 6.35 17.69
CA GLN A 76 5.75 5.99 16.56
C GLN A 76 4.91 5.85 15.29
N GLY A 77 4.28 6.93 14.88
CA GLY A 77 3.39 6.98 13.73
C GLY A 77 2.49 8.19 13.75
N ILE A 78 1.50 8.18 12.89
CA ILE A 78 0.43 9.18 12.82
C ILE A 78 -0.92 8.49 12.96
N ASP A 79 -1.88 9.18 13.57
CA ASP A 79 -3.26 8.71 13.68
C ASP A 79 -4.13 9.46 12.66
N ILE A 80 -4.74 8.71 11.74
CA ILE A 80 -5.58 9.24 10.68
C ILE A 80 -7.04 8.88 10.98
N PHE A 81 -7.81 9.85 11.46
CA PHE A 81 -9.20 9.65 11.86
C PHE A 81 -10.11 9.54 10.64
N ALA A 82 -10.95 8.51 10.63
CA ALA A 82 -11.98 8.29 9.63
C ALA A 82 -13.13 7.45 10.20
N LYS A 83 -14.25 7.37 9.48
CA LYS A 83 -15.36 6.51 9.88
C LYS A 83 -14.92 5.04 9.90
N ARG A 84 -15.46 4.27 10.87
CA ARG A 84 -15.30 2.81 10.88
C ARG A 84 -15.71 2.23 9.53
N GLY A 85 -14.95 1.27 9.03
CA GLY A 85 -15.20 0.64 7.74
C GLY A 85 -14.73 1.44 6.52
N THR A 86 -14.08 2.63 6.70
CA THR A 86 -13.42 3.33 5.59
C THR A 86 -12.25 2.49 5.09
N PRO A 87 -12.06 2.28 3.78
CA PRO A 87 -10.95 1.51 3.25
C PRO A 87 -9.59 2.08 3.66
N VAL A 88 -8.71 1.20 4.13
CA VAL A 88 -7.30 1.44 4.39
C VAL A 88 -6.51 0.97 3.17
N LEU A 89 -5.71 1.87 2.61
CA LEU A 89 -5.01 1.67 1.34
C LEU A 89 -3.52 1.49 1.59
N SER A 90 -2.86 0.69 0.76
CA SER A 90 -1.41 0.63 0.77
C SER A 90 -0.81 1.98 0.36
N ALA A 91 0.06 2.55 1.20
CA ALA A 91 0.77 3.78 0.91
C ALA A 91 1.90 3.59 -0.10
N THR A 92 2.29 2.35 -0.37
CA THR A 92 3.41 1.96 -1.22
C THR A 92 3.11 0.64 -1.93
N SER A 93 3.75 0.39 -3.07
CA SER A 93 3.82 -0.98 -3.60
C SER A 93 4.78 -1.81 -2.75
N GLY A 94 4.53 -3.10 -2.59
CA GLY A 94 5.40 -3.94 -1.78
C GLY A 94 4.84 -5.32 -1.45
N ILE A 95 5.52 -5.99 -0.52
CA ILE A 95 5.17 -7.34 -0.07
C ILE A 95 4.48 -7.25 1.29
N VAL A 96 3.33 -7.88 1.44
CA VAL A 96 2.67 -8.07 2.74
C VAL A 96 3.54 -8.98 3.60
N LEU A 97 4.09 -8.41 4.68
CA LEU A 97 4.95 -9.16 5.61
C LEU A 97 4.15 -9.94 6.64
N ASP A 98 3.02 -9.38 7.07
CA ASP A 98 2.20 -9.97 8.11
C ASP A 98 0.76 -9.45 8.04
N VAL A 99 -0.19 -10.34 8.22
CA VAL A 99 -1.61 -10.06 8.46
C VAL A 99 -1.97 -10.74 9.77
N GLY A 100 -2.11 -9.97 10.84
CA GLY A 100 -2.21 -10.58 12.17
C GLY A 100 -2.82 -9.69 13.24
N ILE A 101 -2.77 -10.17 14.48
CA ILE A 101 -3.31 -9.47 15.65
C ILE A 101 -2.22 -9.33 16.71
N ASN A 102 -2.08 -8.12 17.28
CA ASN A 102 -1.25 -7.91 18.45
C ASN A 102 -1.97 -7.07 19.53
N SER A 103 -1.43 -7.05 20.74
CA SER A 103 -2.07 -6.41 21.90
C SER A 103 -2.20 -4.88 21.76
N LEU A 104 -1.27 -4.23 21.08
CA LEU A 104 -1.27 -2.78 20.90
C LEU A 104 -2.08 -2.38 19.67
N GLY A 105 -1.72 -2.89 18.51
CA GLY A 105 -2.34 -2.50 17.23
C GLY A 105 -3.71 -3.14 16.97
N GLY A 106 -4.07 -4.20 17.71
CA GLY A 106 -5.25 -4.99 17.38
C GLY A 106 -5.04 -5.73 16.06
N GLN A 107 -5.98 -5.65 15.14
CA GLN A 107 -5.82 -6.16 13.78
C GLN A 107 -4.86 -5.26 13.00
N VAL A 108 -3.82 -5.86 12.42
CA VAL A 108 -2.72 -5.14 11.78
C VAL A 108 -2.32 -5.77 10.44
N VAL A 109 -1.80 -4.93 9.56
CA VAL A 109 -1.09 -5.36 8.34
C VAL A 109 0.28 -4.70 8.32
N TRP A 110 1.31 -5.46 7.97
CA TRP A 110 2.64 -4.96 7.67
C TRP A 110 2.94 -5.11 6.19
N VAL A 111 3.46 -4.06 5.57
CA VAL A 111 3.92 -4.09 4.17
C VAL A 111 5.39 -3.67 4.11
N MET A 112 6.21 -4.42 3.37
CA MET A 112 7.56 -4.02 3.04
C MET A 112 7.54 -3.30 1.68
N GLY A 113 7.92 -2.05 1.70
CA GLY A 113 8.00 -1.19 0.52
C GLY A 113 9.42 -0.94 0.02
N PRO A 114 9.60 0.06 -0.85
CA PRO A 114 10.89 0.48 -1.40
C PRO A 114 11.95 0.71 -0.33
N ASN A 115 13.20 0.43 -0.68
CA ASN A 115 14.35 0.46 0.23
C ASN A 115 14.16 -0.40 1.50
N LEU A 116 13.34 -1.45 1.40
CA LEU A 116 12.96 -2.34 2.50
C LEU A 116 12.29 -1.61 3.68
N SER A 117 11.66 -0.45 3.42
CA SER A 117 10.87 0.26 4.42
C SER A 117 9.72 -0.62 4.93
N ARG A 118 9.39 -0.49 6.21
CA ARG A 118 8.34 -1.30 6.84
C ARG A 118 7.17 -0.41 7.20
N HIS A 119 6.04 -0.62 6.55
CA HIS A 119 4.82 0.15 6.73
C HIS A 119 3.85 -0.61 7.63
N TYR A 120 3.40 0.03 8.69
CA TYR A 120 2.52 -0.54 9.71
C TYR A 120 1.14 0.09 9.66
N TYR A 121 0.12 -0.73 9.51
CA TYR A 121 -1.28 -0.34 9.46
C TYR A 121 -2.00 -1.03 10.63
N ALA A 122 -2.50 -0.25 11.60
CA ALA A 122 -3.07 -0.81 12.82
C ALA A 122 -4.46 -0.28 13.15
N HIS A 123 -5.09 -0.90 14.14
CA HIS A 123 -6.44 -0.66 14.64
C HIS A 123 -7.54 -0.98 13.62
N LEU A 124 -7.24 -1.89 12.67
CA LEU A 124 -8.20 -2.28 11.64
C LEU A 124 -9.46 -2.92 12.25
N ASP A 125 -10.61 -2.72 11.60
CA ASP A 125 -11.88 -3.38 11.92
C ASP A 125 -11.97 -4.76 11.26
N ALA A 126 -11.48 -4.84 10.02
CA ALA A 126 -11.39 -6.06 9.23
C ALA A 126 -10.24 -5.94 8.22
N TYR A 127 -9.75 -7.08 7.74
CA TYR A 127 -8.83 -7.16 6.62
C TYR A 127 -9.59 -7.08 5.29
N ALA A 128 -8.90 -6.70 4.20
CA ALA A 128 -9.42 -6.88 2.86
C ALA A 128 -9.68 -8.38 2.60
N PRO A 129 -10.67 -8.72 1.78
CA PRO A 129 -10.86 -10.10 1.35
C PRO A 129 -9.58 -10.65 0.71
N ASP A 130 -9.25 -11.90 1.04
CA ASP A 130 -8.16 -12.68 0.45
C ASP A 130 -6.73 -12.14 0.67
N ILE A 131 -6.55 -11.02 1.40
CA ILE A 131 -5.20 -10.51 1.71
C ILE A 131 -4.47 -11.47 2.66
N GLN A 132 -3.23 -11.81 2.32
CA GLN A 132 -2.42 -12.72 3.12
C GLN A 132 -0.93 -12.35 3.08
N THR A 133 -0.19 -12.87 4.04
CA THR A 133 1.26 -12.74 4.08
C THR A 133 1.89 -13.34 2.83
N GLY A 134 2.77 -12.57 2.21
CA GLY A 134 3.45 -12.92 0.97
C GLY A 134 2.86 -12.27 -0.27
N ASP A 135 1.66 -11.71 -0.21
CA ASP A 135 1.06 -11.03 -1.35
C ASP A 135 1.87 -9.81 -1.75
N TRP A 136 1.90 -9.56 -3.05
CA TRP A 136 2.30 -8.26 -3.58
C TRP A 136 1.10 -7.33 -3.61
N VAL A 137 1.27 -6.10 -3.13
CA VAL A 137 0.24 -5.06 -3.18
C VAL A 137 0.76 -3.83 -3.90
N GLU A 138 -0.14 -3.15 -4.60
CA GLU A 138 0.15 -1.90 -5.28
C GLU A 138 -0.25 -0.68 -4.42
N VAL A 139 0.31 0.48 -4.75
CA VAL A 139 -0.12 1.75 -4.14
C VAL A 139 -1.62 1.94 -4.33
N GLY A 140 -2.35 2.18 -3.24
CA GLY A 140 -3.80 2.40 -3.27
C GLY A 140 -4.63 1.12 -3.21
N GLU A 141 -4.01 -0.05 -3.17
CA GLU A 141 -4.72 -1.32 -2.95
C GLU A 141 -5.28 -1.40 -1.53
N VAL A 142 -6.47 -1.97 -1.38
CA VAL A 142 -7.14 -2.06 -0.08
C VAL A 142 -6.49 -3.15 0.77
N LEU A 143 -5.98 -2.78 1.94
CA LEU A 143 -5.39 -3.71 2.92
C LEU A 143 -6.40 -4.15 3.99
N GLY A 144 -7.40 -3.31 4.25
CA GLY A 144 -8.38 -3.52 5.30
C GLY A 144 -9.27 -2.30 5.49
N TYR A 145 -9.87 -2.20 6.65
CA TYR A 145 -10.86 -1.16 6.94
C TYR A 145 -10.59 -0.52 8.30
N VAL A 146 -10.78 0.81 8.39
CA VAL A 146 -10.56 1.59 9.62
C VAL A 146 -11.43 1.06 10.75
N GLY A 147 -10.82 0.85 11.90
CA GLY A 147 -11.47 0.42 13.13
C GLY A 147 -10.94 1.14 14.36
N ASN A 148 -10.95 0.45 15.49
CA ASN A 148 -10.36 0.87 16.74
C ASN A 148 -9.96 -0.34 17.60
N THR A 149 -9.49 -1.42 16.99
CA THR A 149 -9.06 -2.64 17.70
C THR A 149 -7.77 -2.42 18.50
N GLY A 150 -7.38 -3.40 19.29
CA GLY A 150 -6.21 -3.29 20.16
C GLY A 150 -6.42 -2.29 21.29
N ASN A 151 -5.42 -1.45 21.57
CA ASN A 151 -5.48 -0.44 22.63
C ASN A 151 -6.32 0.80 22.27
N ALA A 152 -6.82 0.89 21.04
CA ALA A 152 -7.68 1.98 20.55
C ALA A 152 -9.18 1.77 20.85
N LYS A 153 -9.58 0.69 21.53
CA LYS A 153 -11.00 0.31 21.76
C LYS A 153 -11.89 1.44 22.30
N ASN A 154 -11.33 2.34 23.10
CA ASN A 154 -12.04 3.44 23.73
C ASN A 154 -11.78 4.80 23.07
N THR A 155 -11.24 4.80 21.86
CA THR A 155 -10.99 6.02 21.07
C THR A 155 -11.87 6.06 19.83
N PRO A 156 -12.08 7.24 19.21
CA PRO A 156 -12.72 7.31 17.89
C PRO A 156 -11.97 6.43 16.89
N PRO A 157 -12.66 5.84 15.89
CA PRO A 157 -12.03 5.03 14.86
C PRO A 157 -10.96 5.83 14.10
N HIS A 158 -9.80 5.21 13.90
CA HIS A 158 -8.68 5.78 13.16
C HIS A 158 -7.75 4.68 12.66
N LEU A 159 -6.98 4.98 11.64
CA LEU A 159 -5.81 4.21 11.27
C LEU A 159 -4.61 4.75 12.05
N HIS A 160 -3.90 3.91 12.79
CA HIS A 160 -2.52 4.21 13.19
C HIS A 160 -1.59 3.73 12.09
N TYR A 161 -0.81 4.68 11.51
CA TYR A 161 0.14 4.40 10.45
C TYR A 161 1.56 4.79 10.86
N GLY A 162 2.51 3.86 10.71
CA GLY A 162 3.93 4.03 11.01
C GLY A 162 4.85 3.51 9.90
N ILE A 163 6.08 4.02 9.86
CA ILE A 163 7.15 3.57 8.96
C ILE A 163 8.40 3.33 9.79
#